data_5ce8c414e8ca16ed58555b1befe1c717
#
_entry.id   5ce8c414e8ca16ed58555b1befe1c717
#
_cell.length_a   1.000
_cell.length_b   1.000
_cell.length_c   1.000
_cell.angle_alpha   90.00
_cell.angle_beta   90.00
_cell.angle_gamma   90.00
#
_symmetry.space_group_name_H-M   'P 1'
#
loop_
_entity.id
_entity.type
_entity.pdbx_description
1 polymer ?
#
loop_
_entity_poly.entity_id
_entity_poly.type
_entity_poly.pdbx_seq_one_letter_code
_entity_poly.pdbx_strand_id
1 'polypeptide(L)'
;MSEPDEFSQALGIAPVATNGRHYRDNNSFRGISTRTSLRTLIAGAVNQDFFDEICQLTALEDLSLEWPTTAKSLEGLQRLIKLKRLRIDSPRNINDFTPILALPNLTHLDIENAKHLHDLRWMRPLKNRLIKLNLDGSINTTQKLASIDPLDGFAFEELWMTNASIADKDLSPLINCRNLTKLSCAKSVSTFEGFMALADARPDLACTWFDPDAWPGRKFKGGPAR
;
A
#
# COMPACT_ATOMS: atom_id res chain seq x y z
N MET A 1 -30.73 -12.02 15.00
CA MET A 1 -30.20 -10.85 14.25
C MET A 1 -30.35 -9.68 15.19
N SER A 2 -29.27 -9.06 15.61
CA SER A 2 -29.32 -7.82 16.39
C SER A 2 -29.84 -6.68 15.49
N GLU A 3 -30.73 -5.86 15.97
CA GLU A 3 -31.14 -4.65 15.25
C GLU A 3 -29.92 -3.77 14.96
N PRO A 4 -29.91 -3.05 13.81
CA PRO A 4 -28.88 -2.08 13.51
C PRO A 4 -28.86 -1.03 14.61
N ASP A 5 -27.68 -0.70 15.11
CA ASP A 5 -27.55 0.40 16.07
C ASP A 5 -27.87 1.75 15.38
N GLU A 6 -28.16 2.77 16.20
CA GLU A 6 -28.54 4.12 15.70
C GLU A 6 -27.51 4.69 14.71
N PHE A 7 -26.25 4.34 14.90
CA PHE A 7 -25.15 4.77 14.05
C PHE A 7 -25.21 4.14 12.66
N SER A 8 -25.47 2.84 12.57
CA SER A 8 -25.65 2.12 11.31
C SER A 8 -26.92 2.56 10.59
N GLN A 9 -27.98 2.90 11.34
CA GLN A 9 -29.24 3.43 10.79
C GLN A 9 -29.04 4.82 10.19
N ALA A 10 -28.31 5.72 10.87
CA ALA A 10 -28.01 7.07 10.39
C ALA A 10 -27.21 7.09 9.09
N LEU A 11 -26.49 6.01 8.79
CA LEU A 11 -25.67 5.85 7.59
C LEU A 11 -26.37 5.13 6.44
N GLY A 12 -27.57 4.58 6.66
CA GLY A 12 -28.22 3.72 5.68
C GLY A 12 -27.48 2.40 5.41
N ILE A 13 -26.61 1.97 6.33
CA ILE A 13 -25.78 0.77 6.21
C ILE A 13 -26.46 -0.38 6.97
N ALA A 14 -26.57 -1.55 6.32
CA ALA A 14 -27.04 -2.76 6.99
C ALA A 14 -26.13 -3.10 8.19
N PRO A 15 -26.66 -3.68 9.27
CA PRO A 15 -25.87 -4.05 10.44
C PRO A 15 -24.77 -5.00 10.02
N VAL A 16 -23.53 -4.56 10.15
CA VAL A 16 -22.36 -5.38 9.86
C VAL A 16 -21.83 -5.92 11.17
N ALA A 17 -21.65 -7.24 11.21
CA ALA A 17 -20.89 -7.89 12.26
C ALA A 17 -19.56 -7.13 12.48
N THR A 18 -19.03 -7.17 13.68
CA THR A 18 -17.86 -6.51 14.28
C THR A 18 -16.66 -6.05 13.41
N ASN A 19 -16.68 -6.30 12.10
CA ASN A 19 -15.70 -5.91 11.09
C ASN A 19 -16.40 -5.00 10.06
N GLY A 20 -16.78 -3.79 10.47
CA GLY A 20 -17.68 -2.95 9.67
C GLY A 20 -16.98 -2.25 8.50
N ARG A 21 -17.55 -2.41 7.29
CA ARG A 21 -17.35 -1.47 6.19
C ARG A 21 -18.28 -0.27 6.41
N HIS A 22 -17.72 0.92 6.56
CA HIS A 22 -18.49 2.14 6.64
C HIS A 22 -18.12 3.03 5.46
N TYR A 23 -19.10 3.29 4.59
CA TYR A 23 -18.97 4.26 3.51
C TYR A 23 -19.61 5.57 3.95
N ARG A 24 -18.96 6.67 3.60
CA ARG A 24 -19.44 7.99 3.92
C ARG A 24 -20.32 8.53 2.80
N ASP A 25 -21.61 8.78 3.09
CA ASP A 25 -22.44 9.63 2.26
C ASP A 25 -22.35 11.09 2.77
N ASN A 26 -22.15 12.05 1.84
CA ASN A 26 -22.28 13.48 2.07
C ASN A 26 -21.30 14.18 3.03
N ASN A 27 -20.04 13.74 3.16
CA ASN A 27 -19.01 14.48 3.91
C ASN A 27 -19.37 14.88 5.37
N SER A 28 -20.45 14.38 5.94
CA SER A 28 -20.99 14.79 7.25
C SER A 28 -20.86 13.71 8.34
N PHE A 29 -19.97 12.77 8.18
CA PHE A 29 -19.79 11.67 9.13
C PHE A 29 -19.16 12.17 10.43
N ARG A 30 -19.87 11.99 11.54
CA ARG A 30 -19.37 12.30 12.88
C ARG A 30 -19.79 11.20 13.84
N GLY A 31 -18.95 10.96 14.87
CA GLY A 31 -19.26 10.03 15.95
C GLY A 31 -18.67 8.64 15.82
N ILE A 32 -17.85 8.34 14.76
CA ILE A 32 -17.13 7.06 14.68
C ILE A 32 -16.23 6.83 15.90
N SER A 33 -15.69 7.91 16.46
CA SER A 33 -14.81 7.87 17.63
C SER A 33 -15.44 7.22 18.86
N THR A 34 -16.78 7.13 18.92
CA THR A 34 -17.49 6.42 20.01
C THR A 34 -17.36 4.91 19.92
N ARG A 35 -16.94 4.38 18.78
CA ARG A 35 -16.79 2.94 18.50
C ARG A 35 -15.43 2.41 18.92
N THR A 36 -15.06 2.63 20.15
CA THR A 36 -13.71 2.37 20.70
C THR A 36 -13.25 0.92 20.63
N SER A 37 -14.18 -0.04 20.43
CA SER A 37 -13.88 -1.47 20.30
C SER A 37 -13.56 -1.93 18.87
N LEU A 38 -13.71 -1.05 17.87
CA LEU A 38 -13.40 -1.39 16.47
C LEU A 38 -11.95 -1.78 16.29
N ARG A 39 -11.72 -2.92 15.65
CA ARG A 39 -10.39 -3.43 15.27
C ARG A 39 -10.11 -3.31 13.79
N THR A 40 -11.16 -3.33 12.98
CA THR A 40 -11.05 -3.20 11.52
C THR A 40 -12.02 -2.12 11.04
N LEU A 41 -11.51 -1.20 10.23
CA LEU A 41 -12.31 -0.14 9.63
C LEU A 41 -11.93 0.03 8.15
N ILE A 42 -12.94 0.05 7.30
CA ILE A 42 -12.84 0.47 5.90
C ILE A 42 -13.70 1.71 5.74
N ALA A 43 -13.09 2.85 5.45
CA ALA A 43 -13.74 4.13 5.38
C ALA A 43 -13.47 4.81 4.04
N GLY A 44 -14.54 5.22 3.33
CA GLY A 44 -14.44 5.98 2.09
C GLY A 44 -14.67 7.48 2.31
N ALA A 45 -14.31 8.30 1.31
CA ALA A 45 -14.49 9.76 1.30
C ALA A 45 -13.92 10.46 2.55
N VAL A 46 -12.68 10.11 2.93
CA VAL A 46 -12.05 10.54 4.18
C VAL A 46 -11.43 11.94 4.02
N ASN A 47 -12.06 12.94 4.64
CA ASN A 47 -11.46 14.27 4.82
C ASN A 47 -10.70 14.34 6.17
N GLN A 48 -10.09 15.49 6.50
CA GLN A 48 -9.29 15.61 7.71
C GLN A 48 -10.10 15.40 8.98
N ASP A 49 -11.26 16.03 9.11
CA ASP A 49 -12.10 15.90 10.32
C ASP A 49 -12.48 14.43 10.58
N PHE A 50 -12.83 13.68 9.51
CA PHE A 50 -13.17 12.27 9.64
C PHE A 50 -11.93 11.41 9.95
N PHE A 51 -10.78 11.72 9.35
CA PHE A 51 -9.53 11.05 9.66
C PHE A 51 -9.14 11.25 11.13
N ASP A 52 -9.31 12.47 11.66
CA ASP A 52 -8.99 12.77 13.04
C ASP A 52 -9.91 12.05 14.04
N GLU A 53 -11.19 11.83 13.68
CA GLU A 53 -12.11 10.97 14.43
C GLU A 53 -11.69 9.49 14.38
N ILE A 54 -11.31 8.98 13.19
CA ILE A 54 -10.80 7.61 13.01
C ILE A 54 -9.58 7.38 13.90
N CYS A 55 -8.69 8.36 13.98
CA CYS A 55 -7.48 8.26 14.79
C CYS A 55 -7.70 8.23 16.33
N GLN A 56 -8.95 8.39 16.78
CA GLN A 56 -9.32 8.17 18.19
C GLN A 56 -9.63 6.69 18.48
N LEU A 57 -9.76 5.84 17.45
CA LEU A 57 -10.05 4.42 17.58
C LEU A 57 -8.80 3.62 17.89
N THR A 58 -8.25 3.76 19.08
CA THR A 58 -6.95 3.20 19.47
C THR A 58 -6.89 1.67 19.52
N ALA A 59 -8.04 0.99 19.36
CA ALA A 59 -8.11 -0.47 19.23
C ALA A 59 -7.91 -0.99 17.80
N LEU A 60 -7.82 -0.09 16.78
CA LEU A 60 -7.68 -0.49 15.39
C LEU A 60 -6.39 -1.28 15.15
N GLU A 61 -6.56 -2.41 14.46
CA GLU A 61 -5.49 -3.29 13.97
C GLU A 61 -5.40 -3.26 12.44
N ASP A 62 -6.50 -2.89 11.78
CA ASP A 62 -6.62 -2.84 10.32
C ASP A 62 -7.42 -1.61 9.90
N LEU A 63 -6.81 -0.74 9.09
CA LEU A 63 -7.42 0.49 8.60
C LEU A 63 -7.24 0.61 7.09
N SER A 64 -8.36 0.72 6.38
CA SER A 64 -8.39 1.04 4.95
C SER A 64 -9.11 2.37 4.74
N LEU A 65 -8.36 3.33 4.18
CA LEU A 65 -8.90 4.62 3.72
C LEU A 65 -9.11 4.52 2.21
N GLU A 66 -10.38 4.36 1.82
CA GLU A 66 -10.77 4.20 0.41
C GLU A 66 -11.00 5.55 -0.28
N TRP A 67 -10.95 5.52 -1.60
CA TRP A 67 -11.17 6.68 -2.46
C TRP A 67 -12.49 7.42 -2.16
N PRO A 68 -12.49 8.76 -2.20
CA PRO A 68 -11.35 9.66 -2.23
C PRO A 68 -10.82 9.96 -0.81
N THR A 69 -9.49 9.85 -0.63
CA THR A 69 -8.85 10.32 0.61
C THR A 69 -8.38 11.77 0.43
N THR A 70 -9.08 12.71 1.07
CA THR A 70 -8.81 14.15 0.95
C THR A 70 -8.23 14.78 2.21
N ALA A 71 -7.90 13.97 3.22
CA ALA A 71 -7.11 14.40 4.37
C ALA A 71 -5.79 15.03 3.92
N LYS A 72 -5.28 15.98 4.72
CA LYS A 72 -4.06 16.75 4.40
C LYS A 72 -2.87 16.31 5.23
N SER A 73 -3.11 15.66 6.38
CA SER A 73 -2.10 15.21 7.32
C SER A 73 -2.40 13.80 7.83
N LEU A 74 -1.35 13.03 8.08
CA LEU A 74 -1.40 11.71 8.72
C LEU A 74 -0.96 11.72 10.19
N GLU A 75 -0.73 12.88 10.80
CA GLU A 75 -0.26 13.04 12.17
C GLU A 75 -1.07 12.23 13.21
N GLY A 76 -2.39 12.11 13.01
CA GLY A 76 -3.27 11.34 13.88
C GLY A 76 -2.88 9.87 14.03
N LEU A 77 -2.17 9.28 13.04
CA LEU A 77 -1.76 7.86 13.05
C LEU A 77 -0.95 7.48 14.29
N GLN A 78 -0.19 8.39 14.89
CA GLN A 78 0.60 8.14 16.10
C GLN A 78 -0.21 7.57 17.27
N ARG A 79 -1.55 7.72 17.26
CA ARG A 79 -2.46 7.19 18.28
C ARG A 79 -2.81 5.71 18.05
N LEU A 80 -2.65 5.22 16.81
CA LEU A 80 -3.08 3.88 16.40
C LEU A 80 -1.97 2.83 16.62
N ILE A 81 -1.44 2.78 17.83
CA ILE A 81 -0.27 1.93 18.16
C ILE A 81 -0.48 0.43 17.96
N LYS A 82 -1.74 -0.03 17.84
CA LYS A 82 -2.07 -1.44 17.57
C LYS A 82 -2.19 -1.77 16.09
N LEU A 83 -2.08 -0.75 15.21
CA LEU A 83 -2.30 -0.92 13.78
C LEU A 83 -1.23 -1.81 13.16
N LYS A 84 -1.68 -2.85 12.47
CA LYS A 84 -0.85 -3.85 11.76
C LYS A 84 -0.94 -3.68 10.25
N ARG A 85 -2.11 -3.28 9.75
CA ARG A 85 -2.37 -3.08 8.33
C ARG A 85 -2.93 -1.68 8.09
N LEU A 86 -2.30 -0.97 7.17
CA LEU A 86 -2.72 0.36 6.73
C LEU A 86 -2.80 0.39 5.21
N ARG A 87 -3.98 0.70 4.69
CA ARG A 87 -4.19 1.04 3.29
C ARG A 87 -4.65 2.48 3.16
N ILE A 88 -4.08 3.20 2.20
CA ILE A 88 -4.46 4.57 1.85
C ILE A 88 -4.63 4.66 0.33
N ASP A 89 -5.86 4.76 -0.13
CA ASP A 89 -6.17 4.94 -1.55
C ASP A 89 -6.31 6.42 -1.89
N SER A 90 -5.62 6.83 -2.93
CA SER A 90 -5.66 8.16 -3.53
C SER A 90 -5.46 9.32 -2.54
N PRO A 91 -4.37 9.36 -1.78
CA PRO A 91 -4.05 10.45 -0.84
C PRO A 91 -3.61 11.70 -1.60
N ARG A 92 -4.58 12.44 -2.15
CA ARG A 92 -4.34 13.54 -3.09
C ARG A 92 -3.65 14.76 -2.47
N ASN A 93 -3.87 14.99 -1.17
CA ASN A 93 -3.40 16.19 -0.47
C ASN A 93 -2.30 15.87 0.56
N ILE A 94 -1.92 14.61 0.71
CA ILE A 94 -0.87 14.17 1.63
C ILE A 94 0.48 14.32 0.93
N ASN A 95 1.35 15.14 1.51
CA ASN A 95 2.72 15.36 1.01
C ASN A 95 3.77 14.73 1.93
N ASP A 96 3.42 14.45 3.18
CA ASP A 96 4.29 13.85 4.17
C ASP A 96 3.71 12.52 4.65
N PHE A 97 4.45 11.45 4.42
CA PHE A 97 4.13 10.09 4.84
C PHE A 97 4.90 9.65 6.09
N THR A 98 5.78 10.51 6.62
CA THR A 98 6.61 10.17 7.81
C THR A 98 5.80 9.83 9.06
N PRO A 99 4.56 10.34 9.30
CA PRO A 99 3.76 9.93 10.44
C PRO A 99 3.45 8.42 10.48
N ILE A 100 3.54 7.71 9.34
CA ILE A 100 3.40 6.24 9.29
C ILE A 100 4.49 5.55 10.14
N LEU A 101 5.64 6.17 10.32
CA LEU A 101 6.74 5.63 11.12
C LEU A 101 6.39 5.48 12.61
N ALA A 102 5.40 6.23 13.09
CA ALA A 102 4.90 6.17 14.47
C ALA A 102 4.10 4.89 14.77
N LEU A 103 3.83 4.04 13.77
CA LEU A 103 3.06 2.79 13.92
C LEU A 103 4.00 1.63 14.27
N PRO A 104 4.17 1.24 15.55
CA PRO A 104 5.21 0.27 15.94
C PRO A 104 4.92 -1.16 15.47
N ASN A 105 3.64 -1.49 15.25
CA ASN A 105 3.19 -2.83 14.90
C ASN A 105 2.84 -2.99 13.41
N LEU A 106 3.12 -1.96 12.58
CA LEU A 106 2.78 -1.99 11.15
C LEU A 106 3.60 -3.05 10.41
N THR A 107 2.90 -3.99 9.77
CA THR A 107 3.49 -5.07 8.98
C THR A 107 3.03 -5.04 7.51
N HIS A 108 1.87 -4.45 7.22
CA HIS A 108 1.32 -4.35 5.88
C HIS A 108 1.03 -2.90 5.56
N LEU A 109 1.67 -2.39 4.52
CA LEU A 109 1.48 -1.02 4.05
C LEU A 109 1.08 -1.04 2.58
N ASP A 110 -0.04 -0.40 2.30
CA ASP A 110 -0.61 -0.26 0.97
C ASP A 110 -0.89 1.23 0.72
N ILE A 111 -0.18 1.82 -0.23
CA ILE A 111 -0.37 3.20 -0.66
C ILE A 111 -0.61 3.20 -2.15
N GLU A 112 -1.85 3.48 -2.55
CA GLU A 112 -2.25 3.48 -3.95
C GLU A 112 -2.48 4.89 -4.47
N ASN A 113 -2.08 5.14 -5.72
CA ASN A 113 -2.39 6.37 -6.45
C ASN A 113 -2.01 7.65 -5.69
N ALA A 114 -0.86 7.62 -5.03
CA ALA A 114 -0.37 8.71 -4.19
C ALA A 114 0.36 9.77 -5.02
N LYS A 115 -0.33 10.87 -5.31
CA LYS A 115 0.18 11.96 -6.19
C LYS A 115 1.56 12.48 -5.78
N HIS A 116 1.84 12.56 -4.49
CA HIS A 116 3.07 13.17 -3.95
C HIS A 116 4.08 12.14 -3.42
N LEU A 117 3.81 10.84 -3.60
CA LEU A 117 4.73 9.78 -3.21
C LEU A 117 5.68 9.46 -4.38
N HIS A 118 6.82 10.14 -4.42
CA HIS A 118 7.88 9.91 -5.44
C HIS A 118 9.17 9.40 -4.82
N ASP A 119 9.44 9.79 -3.58
CA ASP A 119 10.65 9.47 -2.82
C ASP A 119 10.33 8.52 -1.67
N LEU A 120 11.01 7.39 -1.63
CA LEU A 120 10.79 6.34 -0.63
C LEU A 120 11.80 6.39 0.54
N ARG A 121 12.72 7.38 0.60
CA ARG A 121 13.75 7.45 1.65
C ARG A 121 13.20 7.48 3.07
N TRP A 122 12.01 8.05 3.25
CA TRP A 122 11.33 8.08 4.54
C TRP A 122 10.98 6.67 5.07
N MET A 123 10.86 5.66 4.17
CA MET A 123 10.50 4.29 4.54
C MET A 123 11.64 3.50 5.18
N ARG A 124 12.89 3.93 5.07
CA ARG A 124 14.06 3.19 5.57
C ARG A 124 13.93 2.64 7.00
N PRO A 125 13.33 3.36 7.98
CA PRO A 125 13.10 2.82 9.33
C PRO A 125 12.13 1.64 9.38
N LEU A 126 11.35 1.39 8.32
CA LEU A 126 10.41 0.27 8.22
C LEU A 126 11.07 -1.03 7.72
N LYS A 127 12.35 -1.01 7.39
CA LYS A 127 13.11 -2.08 6.72
C LYS A 127 12.87 -3.47 7.31
N ASN A 128 12.84 -3.60 8.62
CA ASN A 128 12.71 -4.89 9.33
C ASN A 128 11.30 -5.16 9.86
N ARG A 129 10.31 -4.32 9.52
CA ARG A 129 8.94 -4.43 10.05
C ARG A 129 7.94 -4.88 9.00
N LEU A 130 8.08 -4.40 7.77
CA LEU A 130 7.10 -4.70 6.72
C LEU A 130 7.25 -6.13 6.24
N ILE A 131 6.10 -6.83 6.19
CA ILE A 131 5.94 -8.15 5.55
C ILE A 131 5.43 -7.96 4.12
N LYS A 132 4.53 -6.98 3.93
CA LYS A 132 3.97 -6.67 2.62
C LYS A 132 3.99 -5.17 2.37
N LEU A 133 4.42 -4.81 1.16
CA LEU A 133 4.41 -3.45 0.65
C LEU A 133 3.69 -3.41 -0.70
N ASN A 134 2.70 -2.50 -0.81
CA ASN A 134 2.06 -2.16 -2.07
C ASN A 134 2.25 -0.67 -2.37
N LEU A 135 2.74 -0.36 -3.58
CA LEU A 135 3.00 0.98 -4.10
C LEU A 135 2.39 1.10 -5.51
N ASP A 136 1.09 0.86 -5.61
CA ASP A 136 0.41 0.85 -6.90
C ASP A 136 -0.15 2.21 -7.32
N GLY A 137 -0.38 2.32 -8.62
CA GLY A 137 -1.26 3.34 -9.17
C GLY A 137 -2.74 2.94 -9.09
N SER A 138 -3.59 3.70 -9.74
CA SER A 138 -5.00 3.35 -9.96
C SER A 138 -5.18 2.75 -11.36
N ILE A 139 -6.40 2.32 -11.67
CA ILE A 139 -6.75 1.84 -13.02
C ILE A 139 -6.37 2.85 -14.12
N ASN A 140 -6.44 4.15 -13.79
CA ASN A 140 -6.22 5.25 -14.76
C ASN A 140 -4.91 6.02 -14.54
N THR A 141 -4.17 5.75 -13.48
CA THR A 141 -3.00 6.56 -13.09
C THR A 141 -1.87 5.67 -12.63
N THR A 142 -0.72 5.77 -13.30
CA THR A 142 0.49 5.06 -12.91
C THR A 142 1.17 5.76 -11.73
N GLN A 143 1.50 5.03 -10.67
CA GLN A 143 2.34 5.51 -9.57
C GLN A 143 3.76 5.74 -10.09
N LYS A 144 4.28 6.96 -9.91
CA LYS A 144 5.63 7.32 -10.37
C LYS A 144 6.58 7.40 -9.19
N LEU A 145 7.59 6.54 -9.18
CA LEU A 145 8.65 6.51 -8.18
C LEU A 145 9.95 6.99 -8.82
N ALA A 146 10.75 7.74 -8.06
CA ALA A 146 12.08 8.16 -8.51
C ALA A 146 13.05 6.98 -8.57
N SER A 147 13.08 6.19 -7.50
CA SER A 147 13.91 4.99 -7.33
C SER A 147 13.32 4.09 -6.25
N ILE A 148 13.70 2.81 -6.27
CA ILE A 148 13.47 1.86 -5.18
C ILE A 148 14.74 1.57 -4.36
N ASP A 149 15.83 2.30 -4.59
CA ASP A 149 17.07 2.21 -3.79
C ASP A 149 16.82 2.26 -2.26
N PRO A 150 15.89 3.09 -1.76
CA PRO A 150 15.58 3.08 -0.33
C PRO A 150 15.03 1.76 0.22
N LEU A 151 14.57 0.85 -0.64
CA LEU A 151 14.05 -0.46 -0.25
C LEU A 151 15.14 -1.53 -0.16
N ASP A 152 16.42 -1.19 -0.40
CA ASP A 152 17.54 -2.11 -0.34
C ASP A 152 17.58 -2.90 0.98
N GLY A 153 17.55 -4.23 0.85
CA GLY A 153 17.60 -5.17 1.96
C GLY A 153 16.40 -5.11 2.93
N PHE A 154 15.24 -4.65 2.48
CA PHE A 154 14.00 -4.78 3.25
C PHE A 154 13.64 -6.24 3.50
N ALA A 155 12.97 -6.50 4.63
CA ALA A 155 12.60 -7.85 5.07
C ALA A 155 11.22 -8.31 4.56
N PHE A 156 10.54 -7.54 3.71
CA PHE A 156 9.22 -7.91 3.20
C PHE A 156 9.26 -9.18 2.34
N GLU A 157 8.14 -9.92 2.40
CA GLU A 157 7.94 -11.16 1.63
C GLU A 157 7.24 -10.89 0.28
N GLU A 158 6.43 -9.83 0.21
CA GLU A 158 5.70 -9.44 -0.99
C GLU A 158 5.89 -7.96 -1.31
N LEU A 159 6.16 -7.66 -2.58
CA LEU A 159 6.19 -6.31 -3.14
C LEU A 159 5.24 -6.21 -4.35
N TRP A 160 4.33 -5.23 -4.30
CA TRP A 160 3.35 -4.98 -5.35
C TRP A 160 3.55 -3.59 -5.94
N MET A 161 3.70 -3.53 -7.27
CA MET A 161 3.86 -2.33 -8.10
C MET A 161 3.22 -2.56 -9.48
N THR A 162 1.98 -3.12 -9.50
CA THR A 162 1.32 -3.62 -10.72
C THR A 162 0.92 -2.52 -11.69
N ASN A 163 0.75 -1.30 -11.19
CA ASN A 163 0.59 -0.11 -12.02
C ASN A 163 1.53 1.02 -11.53
N ALA A 164 2.82 0.75 -11.60
CA ALA A 164 3.86 1.69 -11.20
C ALA A 164 4.93 1.85 -12.29
N SER A 165 5.73 2.89 -12.16
CA SER A 165 6.94 3.11 -12.94
C SER A 165 8.05 3.65 -12.05
N ILE A 166 9.29 3.23 -12.32
CA ILE A 166 10.49 3.69 -11.63
C ILE A 166 11.34 4.47 -12.63
N ALA A 167 11.78 5.66 -12.28
CA ALA A 167 12.46 6.54 -13.22
C ALA A 167 13.83 6.01 -13.64
N ASP A 168 14.61 5.46 -12.70
CA ASP A 168 15.94 4.89 -12.95
C ASP A 168 15.93 3.46 -13.52
N LYS A 169 14.76 2.77 -13.48
CA LYS A 169 14.60 1.40 -13.96
C LYS A 169 15.46 0.35 -13.24
N ASP A 170 16.06 0.70 -12.11
CA ASP A 170 16.95 -0.17 -11.36
C ASP A 170 16.18 -1.07 -10.38
N LEU A 171 16.33 -2.39 -10.53
CA LEU A 171 15.81 -3.42 -9.63
C LEU A 171 16.88 -4.01 -8.72
N SER A 172 18.13 -3.59 -8.84
CA SER A 172 19.25 -4.14 -8.05
C SER A 172 19.05 -4.07 -6.53
N PRO A 173 18.32 -3.07 -5.94
CA PRO A 173 18.02 -3.06 -4.52
C PRO A 173 17.24 -4.28 -4.04
N LEU A 174 16.46 -4.94 -4.91
CA LEU A 174 15.68 -6.13 -4.55
C LEU A 174 16.56 -7.40 -4.39
N ILE A 175 17.81 -7.38 -4.88
CA ILE A 175 18.74 -8.48 -4.70
C ILE A 175 18.98 -8.75 -3.21
N ASN A 176 19.03 -7.69 -2.41
CA ASN A 176 19.29 -7.77 -0.97
C ASN A 176 18.02 -8.00 -0.13
N CYS A 177 16.84 -7.97 -0.73
CA CYS A 177 15.55 -8.25 -0.05
C CYS A 177 15.35 -9.77 0.08
N ARG A 178 16.10 -10.41 0.97
CA ARG A 178 16.23 -11.87 1.03
C ARG A 178 14.96 -12.63 1.34
N ASN A 179 13.99 -12.00 2.02
CA ASN A 179 12.70 -12.61 2.34
C ASN A 179 11.67 -12.42 1.20
N LEU A 180 11.97 -11.56 0.21
CA LEU A 180 11.05 -11.31 -0.90
C LEU A 180 10.93 -12.58 -1.76
N THR A 181 9.73 -13.16 -1.76
CA THR A 181 9.40 -14.36 -2.54
C THR A 181 8.48 -14.05 -3.71
N LYS A 182 7.78 -12.91 -3.67
CA LYS A 182 6.82 -12.52 -4.69
C LYS A 182 6.97 -11.05 -5.08
N LEU A 183 7.31 -10.83 -6.34
CA LEU A 183 7.32 -9.51 -6.98
C LEU A 183 6.19 -9.43 -8.01
N SER A 184 5.15 -8.66 -7.70
CA SER A 184 4.05 -8.36 -8.62
C SER A 184 4.22 -6.93 -9.11
N CYS A 185 4.63 -6.74 -10.37
CA CYS A 185 4.93 -5.40 -10.88
C CYS A 185 4.54 -5.22 -12.34
N ALA A 186 4.42 -3.94 -12.77
CA ALA A 186 4.27 -3.60 -14.17
C ALA A 186 5.58 -3.85 -14.93
N LYS A 187 5.47 -4.18 -16.21
CA LYS A 187 6.60 -4.24 -17.14
C LYS A 187 7.40 -2.93 -17.18
N SER A 188 6.71 -1.81 -16.96
CA SER A 188 7.28 -0.46 -17.01
C SER A 188 8.21 -0.12 -15.86
N VAL A 189 8.30 -0.95 -14.78
CA VAL A 189 9.19 -0.67 -13.63
C VAL A 189 10.66 -0.86 -13.98
N SER A 190 10.99 -1.71 -14.99
CA SER A 190 12.37 -1.89 -15.42
C SER A 190 12.48 -2.21 -16.91
N THR A 191 13.70 -2.50 -17.36
CA THR A 191 14.01 -3.01 -18.71
C THR A 191 14.02 -4.54 -18.68
N PHE A 192 14.03 -5.15 -19.88
CA PHE A 192 14.22 -6.60 -20.00
C PHE A 192 15.52 -7.05 -19.31
N GLU A 193 16.61 -6.33 -19.60
CA GLU A 193 17.94 -6.63 -19.05
C GLU A 193 17.93 -6.52 -17.50
N GLY A 194 17.23 -5.52 -16.94
CA GLY A 194 17.07 -5.36 -15.49
C GLY A 194 16.30 -6.51 -14.85
N PHE A 195 15.22 -6.99 -15.50
CA PHE A 195 14.48 -8.15 -15.02
C PHE A 195 15.29 -9.43 -15.09
N MET A 196 16.05 -9.65 -16.20
CA MET A 196 16.91 -10.83 -16.33
C MET A 196 18.05 -10.83 -15.32
N ALA A 197 18.68 -9.68 -15.09
CA ALA A 197 19.72 -9.56 -14.06
C ALA A 197 19.19 -9.85 -12.65
N LEU A 198 17.96 -9.42 -12.35
CA LEU A 198 17.33 -9.76 -11.08
C LEU A 198 16.98 -11.26 -10.99
N ALA A 199 16.48 -11.86 -12.08
CA ALA A 199 16.17 -13.29 -12.13
C ALA A 199 17.41 -14.15 -11.91
N ASP A 200 18.54 -13.78 -12.53
CA ASP A 200 19.83 -14.48 -12.35
C ASP A 200 20.35 -14.37 -10.91
N ALA A 201 20.19 -13.19 -10.30
CA ALA A 201 20.63 -12.95 -8.92
C ALA A 201 19.70 -13.56 -7.87
N ARG A 202 18.42 -13.74 -8.20
CA ARG A 202 17.34 -14.20 -7.29
C ARG A 202 16.47 -15.26 -7.97
N PRO A 203 17.02 -16.47 -8.21
CA PRO A 203 16.26 -17.58 -8.84
C PRO A 203 15.13 -18.13 -7.97
N ASP A 204 15.11 -17.75 -6.68
CA ASP A 204 14.05 -18.06 -5.71
C ASP A 204 12.85 -17.10 -5.78
N LEU A 205 12.98 -15.94 -6.45
CA LEU A 205 11.96 -14.91 -6.51
C LEU A 205 10.96 -15.19 -7.64
N ALA A 206 9.67 -15.17 -7.33
CA ALA A 206 8.62 -15.29 -8.33
C ALA A 206 8.25 -13.92 -8.94
N CYS A 207 8.40 -13.78 -10.26
CA CYS A 207 7.96 -12.61 -11.02
C CYS A 207 7.60 -13.02 -12.45
N THR A 208 6.46 -12.54 -12.96
CA THR A 208 5.99 -12.84 -14.34
C THR A 208 7.00 -12.40 -15.41
N TRP A 209 7.72 -11.30 -15.17
CA TRP A 209 8.63 -10.70 -16.15
C TRP A 209 10.01 -11.37 -16.22
N PHE A 210 10.24 -12.41 -15.42
CA PHE A 210 11.43 -13.28 -15.51
C PHE A 210 11.31 -14.30 -16.65
N ASP A 211 10.09 -14.51 -17.15
CA ASP A 211 9.88 -15.35 -18.34
C ASP A 211 10.20 -14.53 -19.62
N PRO A 212 11.20 -14.94 -20.40
CA PRO A 212 11.53 -14.30 -21.67
C PRO A 212 10.33 -14.26 -22.65
N ASP A 213 9.44 -15.25 -22.63
CA ASP A 213 8.28 -15.33 -23.49
C ASP A 213 7.21 -14.28 -23.15
N ALA A 214 7.24 -13.69 -21.96
CA ALA A 214 6.42 -12.55 -21.57
C ALA A 214 6.81 -11.23 -22.30
N TRP A 215 7.87 -11.25 -23.18
CA TRP A 215 8.40 -10.09 -23.89
C TRP A 215 8.19 -10.20 -25.41
N PRO A 216 6.97 -10.03 -25.93
CA PRO A 216 6.68 -10.20 -27.35
C PRO A 216 7.49 -9.22 -28.21
N GLY A 217 8.00 -9.73 -29.36
CA GLY A 217 8.76 -8.94 -30.33
C GLY A 217 10.28 -8.89 -30.10
N ARG A 218 10.84 -9.45 -29.02
CA ARG A 218 12.28 -9.65 -28.90
C ARG A 218 12.70 -10.97 -29.54
N LYS A 219 13.58 -10.89 -30.57
CA LYS A 219 14.28 -12.06 -31.06
C LYS A 219 15.45 -12.35 -30.12
N PHE A 220 15.35 -13.40 -29.33
CA PHE A 220 16.48 -13.86 -28.52
C PHE A 220 17.53 -14.44 -29.46
N LYS A 221 18.72 -13.80 -29.54
CA LYS A 221 19.88 -14.39 -30.20
C LYS A 221 20.42 -15.49 -29.27
N GLY A 222 20.16 -16.76 -29.64
CA GLY A 222 20.85 -17.90 -29.05
C GLY A 222 20.13 -18.60 -27.92
N GLY A 223 18.99 -19.28 -28.23
CA GLY A 223 18.62 -20.48 -27.48
C GLY A 223 19.44 -21.66 -28.03
N PRO A 224 19.85 -22.66 -27.21
CA PRO A 224 20.50 -23.84 -27.72
C PRO A 224 19.56 -24.53 -28.71
N ALA A 225 20.07 -24.81 -29.93
CA ALA A 225 19.38 -25.66 -30.88
C ALA A 225 19.10 -27.02 -30.21
N ARG A 226 17.82 -27.37 -30.13
CA ARG A 226 17.39 -28.73 -29.78
C ARG A 226 17.49 -29.61 -31.00
#